data_14e92303109f0aa7a80fc5c09a914c44
#
_entry.id   14e92303109f0aa7a80fc5c09a914c44
#
_cell.length_a   1.000
_cell.length_b   1.000
_cell.length_c   1.000
_cell.angle_alpha   90.00
_cell.angle_beta   90.00
_cell.angle_gamma   90.00
#
_symmetry.space_group_name_H-M   'P 1'
#
loop_
_entity.id
_entity.type
_entity.pdbx_description
1 polymer ?
#
loop_
_entity_poly.entity_id
_entity_poly.type
_entity_poly.pdbx_seq_one_letter_code
_entity_poly.pdbx_strand_id
1 'polypeptide(L)'
;MIRLCFLVAAFSLSAVSVSAQFRQPTAELTPTIEQQVIRAGQNVTLVLSVELPDDIHVQSDQPRDPYVIPTLLSFTLPEGLTVEEITYPESTDFLLEDWDEPLAVFDHEFTIEVRLALDSDLAPGEVVVPGSFLYQACDDRLCFPPKTAAVEWRMDVEAALTP
;
A
#
# COMPACT_ATOMS: atom_id res chain seq x y z
N MET A 1 72.64 -26.47 25.14
CA MET A 1 71.36 -26.98 24.58
C MET A 1 70.36 -25.85 24.67
N ILE A 2 70.13 -25.11 23.56
CA ILE A 2 69.21 -23.99 23.49
C ILE A 2 67.92 -24.50 22.86
N ARG A 3 66.80 -24.50 23.63
CA ARG A 3 65.49 -24.86 23.13
C ARG A 3 64.79 -23.59 22.58
N LEU A 4 64.68 -23.58 21.26
CA LEU A 4 63.97 -22.53 20.53
C LEU A 4 62.45 -22.84 20.53
N CYS A 5 61.64 -22.06 21.30
CA CYS A 5 60.17 -22.14 21.28
C CYS A 5 59.64 -21.30 20.12
N PHE A 6 59.09 -21.93 19.11
CA PHE A 6 58.30 -21.25 18.07
C PHE A 6 56.88 -20.99 18.56
N LEU A 7 56.53 -19.72 18.74
CA LEU A 7 55.16 -19.24 19.00
C LEU A 7 54.46 -19.09 17.63
N VAL A 8 53.56 -20.00 17.34
CA VAL A 8 52.64 -19.88 16.19
C VAL A 8 51.46 -19.00 16.59
N ALA A 9 51.43 -17.74 16.15
CA ALA A 9 50.28 -16.87 16.30
C ALA A 9 49.19 -17.26 15.29
N ALA A 10 48.09 -17.88 15.72
CA ALA A 10 46.93 -18.15 14.93
C ALA A 10 46.14 -16.86 14.69
N PHE A 11 46.18 -16.33 13.47
CA PHE A 11 45.39 -15.17 13.04
C PHE A 11 43.99 -15.65 12.63
N SER A 12 43.01 -15.49 13.52
CA SER A 12 41.63 -15.82 13.23
C SER A 12 41.00 -14.75 12.32
N LEU A 13 40.82 -15.03 11.03
CA LEU A 13 40.05 -14.20 10.11
C LEU A 13 38.55 -14.35 10.45
N SER A 14 37.99 -13.36 11.12
CA SER A 14 36.53 -13.25 11.30
C SER A 14 35.93 -12.76 9.98
N ALA A 15 35.24 -13.63 9.24
CA ALA A 15 34.47 -13.26 8.06
C ALA A 15 33.22 -12.49 8.52
N VAL A 16 33.20 -11.17 8.30
CA VAL A 16 32.01 -10.35 8.47
C VAL A 16 31.12 -10.59 7.24
N SER A 17 30.04 -11.35 7.40
CA SER A 17 29.02 -11.51 6.37
C SER A 17 28.23 -10.20 6.27
N VAL A 18 28.52 -9.36 5.28
CA VAL A 18 27.69 -8.23 4.90
C VAL A 18 26.48 -8.79 4.14
N SER A 19 25.39 -9.01 4.83
CA SER A 19 24.09 -9.25 4.18
C SER A 19 23.65 -7.93 3.57
N ALA A 20 23.78 -7.78 2.26
CA ALA A 20 23.11 -6.73 1.50
C ALA A 20 21.60 -7.01 1.59
N GLN A 21 20.92 -6.37 2.54
CA GLN A 21 19.45 -6.41 2.61
C GLN A 21 18.94 -5.55 1.46
N PHE A 22 18.44 -6.18 0.43
CA PHE A 22 17.71 -5.51 -0.64
C PHE A 22 16.47 -4.88 0.00
N ARG A 23 16.51 -3.55 0.22
CA ARG A 23 15.42 -2.84 0.86
C ARG A 23 14.36 -2.58 -0.20
N GLN A 24 13.31 -3.38 -0.18
CA GLN A 24 12.17 -3.20 -1.07
C GLN A 24 11.48 -1.86 -0.80
N PRO A 25 11.12 -1.07 -1.85
CA PRO A 25 10.37 0.17 -1.72
C PRO A 25 9.08 -0.03 -0.92
N THR A 26 8.70 0.97 -0.14
CA THR A 26 7.47 0.94 0.68
C THR A 26 6.69 2.20 0.43
N ALA A 27 5.40 2.03 0.12
CA ALA A 27 4.45 3.13 0.01
C ALA A 27 4.16 3.74 1.38
N GLU A 28 4.08 5.06 1.46
CA GLU A 28 3.49 5.79 2.56
C GLU A 28 2.00 5.96 2.29
N LEU A 29 1.15 5.62 3.28
CA LEU A 29 -0.29 5.59 3.15
C LEU A 29 -0.91 6.58 4.12
N THR A 30 -1.69 7.53 3.60
CA THR A 30 -2.40 8.54 4.39
C THR A 30 -3.91 8.41 4.18
N PRO A 31 -4.63 7.71 5.09
CA PRO A 31 -6.08 7.61 5.04
C PRO A 31 -6.73 8.88 5.57
N THR A 32 -7.69 9.42 4.83
CA THR A 32 -8.51 10.57 5.21
C THR A 32 -9.97 10.36 4.85
N ILE A 33 -10.86 11.24 5.31
CA ILE A 33 -12.29 11.22 5.03
C ILE A 33 -12.69 12.63 4.60
N GLU A 34 -13.45 12.77 3.52
CA GLU A 34 -13.83 14.08 3.00
C GLU A 34 -14.84 14.80 3.90
N GLN A 35 -15.82 14.06 4.45
CA GLN A 35 -16.90 14.64 5.20
C GLN A 35 -16.48 15.01 6.62
N GLN A 36 -16.80 16.22 7.07
CA GLN A 36 -16.59 16.66 8.46
C GLN A 36 -17.68 16.14 9.42
N VAL A 37 -18.86 15.87 8.91
CA VAL A 37 -19.99 15.32 9.67
C VAL A 37 -20.52 14.11 8.91
N ILE A 38 -20.56 12.98 9.58
CA ILE A 38 -20.97 11.70 9.01
C ILE A 38 -22.23 11.24 9.75
N ARG A 39 -23.29 10.86 9.01
CA ARG A 39 -24.56 10.39 9.58
C ARG A 39 -24.95 9.04 9.01
N ALA A 40 -25.58 8.23 9.87
CA ALA A 40 -26.22 7.01 9.42
C ALA A 40 -27.22 7.30 8.29
N GLY A 41 -27.32 6.41 7.31
CA GLY A 41 -28.16 6.57 6.13
C GLY A 41 -27.58 7.48 5.05
N GLN A 42 -26.33 7.92 5.16
CA GLN A 42 -25.66 8.75 4.15
C GLN A 42 -24.45 8.02 3.56
N ASN A 43 -23.97 8.53 2.44
CA ASN A 43 -22.69 8.08 1.88
C ASN A 43 -21.54 8.86 2.48
N VAL A 44 -20.40 8.20 2.61
CA VAL A 44 -19.12 8.79 3.02
C VAL A 44 -18.04 8.44 2.00
N THR A 45 -17.15 9.39 1.72
CA THR A 45 -15.99 9.19 0.86
C THR A 45 -14.74 9.02 1.71
N LEU A 46 -14.17 7.83 1.67
CA LEU A 46 -12.83 7.56 2.19
C LEU A 46 -11.82 7.86 1.11
N VAL A 47 -10.71 8.46 1.50
CA VAL A 47 -9.62 8.81 0.59
C VAL A 47 -8.35 8.14 1.10
N LEU A 48 -7.62 7.49 0.20
CA LEU A 48 -6.28 6.97 0.45
C LEU A 48 -5.29 7.72 -0.42
N SER A 49 -4.50 8.60 0.18
CA SER A 49 -3.33 9.17 -0.51
C SER A 49 -2.16 8.21 -0.36
N VAL A 50 -1.51 7.92 -1.48
CA VAL A 50 -0.36 7.01 -1.58
C VAL A 50 0.84 7.81 -2.08
N GLU A 51 1.94 7.74 -1.34
CA GLU A 51 3.23 8.32 -1.73
C GLU A 51 4.28 7.21 -1.82
N LEU A 52 4.99 7.15 -2.94
CA LEU A 52 6.05 6.20 -3.21
C LEU A 52 7.40 6.93 -3.16
N PRO A 53 8.51 6.23 -2.92
CA PRO A 53 9.84 6.82 -3.11
C PRO A 53 10.04 7.32 -4.54
N ASP A 54 10.95 8.28 -4.72
CA ASP A 54 11.37 8.77 -6.04
C ASP A 54 11.74 7.59 -6.97
N ASP A 55 11.44 7.75 -8.26
CA ASP A 55 11.71 6.76 -9.31
C ASP A 55 11.02 5.39 -9.11
N ILE A 56 10.02 5.30 -8.22
CA ILE A 56 9.19 4.11 -8.01
C ILE A 56 7.77 4.36 -8.49
N HIS A 57 7.21 3.36 -9.17
CA HIS A 57 5.81 3.28 -9.54
C HIS A 57 5.22 1.95 -9.11
N VAL A 58 3.91 1.89 -9.08
CA VAL A 58 3.18 0.64 -8.83
C VAL A 58 2.32 0.29 -10.04
N GLN A 59 2.06 -1.00 -10.24
CA GLN A 59 1.12 -1.43 -11.27
C GLN A 59 -0.25 -0.78 -11.04
N SER A 60 -0.97 -0.46 -12.11
CA SER A 60 -2.34 0.03 -11.99
C SER A 60 -3.28 -1.05 -11.44
N ASP A 61 -4.52 -0.69 -11.15
CA ASP A 61 -5.61 -1.63 -10.83
C ASP A 61 -5.99 -2.52 -12.01
N GLN A 62 -5.67 -2.09 -13.24
CA GLN A 62 -5.93 -2.80 -14.50
C GLN A 62 -4.65 -2.93 -15.33
N PRO A 63 -3.68 -3.75 -14.89
CA PRO A 63 -2.45 -3.94 -15.62
C PRO A 63 -2.70 -4.61 -16.97
N ARG A 64 -1.88 -4.26 -17.98
CA ARG A 64 -1.98 -4.86 -19.32
C ARG A 64 -1.38 -6.25 -19.39
N ASP A 65 -0.32 -6.50 -18.62
CA ASP A 65 0.34 -7.79 -18.57
C ASP A 65 -0.28 -8.67 -17.47
N PRO A 66 -0.72 -9.92 -17.79
CA PRO A 66 -1.35 -10.80 -16.81
C PRO A 66 -0.38 -11.39 -15.76
N TYR A 67 0.93 -11.20 -15.93
CA TYR A 67 1.94 -11.70 -14.99
C TYR A 67 2.33 -10.71 -13.91
N VAL A 68 1.93 -9.43 -14.04
CA VAL A 68 2.16 -8.44 -13.00
C VAL A 68 0.96 -8.38 -12.05
N ILE A 69 1.22 -7.96 -10.81
CA ILE A 69 0.20 -7.92 -9.76
C ILE A 69 -0.46 -6.54 -9.72
N PRO A 70 -1.78 -6.44 -9.86
CA PRO A 70 -2.49 -5.17 -9.81
C PRO A 70 -2.41 -4.51 -8.43
N THR A 71 -2.54 -3.19 -8.41
CA THR A 71 -2.85 -2.45 -7.19
C THR A 71 -4.30 -2.71 -6.80
N LEU A 72 -4.53 -3.14 -5.57
CA LEU A 72 -5.86 -3.48 -5.07
C LEU A 72 -6.06 -2.94 -3.66
N LEU A 73 -7.13 -2.16 -3.47
CA LEU A 73 -7.63 -1.77 -2.16
C LEU A 73 -8.84 -2.64 -1.81
N SER A 74 -8.77 -3.31 -0.68
CA SER A 74 -9.83 -4.20 -0.19
C SER A 74 -10.16 -3.89 1.27
N PHE A 75 -11.35 -4.29 1.73
CA PHE A 75 -11.89 -3.93 3.04
C PHE A 75 -12.40 -5.14 3.81
N THR A 76 -12.31 -5.06 5.14
CA THR A 76 -13.07 -5.88 6.06
C THR A 76 -14.12 -4.99 6.73
N LEU A 77 -15.28 -4.86 6.08
CA LEU A 77 -16.30 -3.91 6.53
C LEU A 77 -16.99 -4.38 7.82
N PRO A 78 -17.20 -3.47 8.77
CA PRO A 78 -18.17 -3.66 9.84
C PRO A 78 -19.59 -3.83 9.29
N GLU A 79 -20.48 -4.40 10.09
CA GLU A 79 -21.91 -4.50 9.78
C GLU A 79 -22.53 -3.11 9.60
N GLY A 80 -23.43 -2.96 8.63
CA GLY A 80 -24.07 -1.68 8.32
C GLY A 80 -23.29 -0.76 7.37
N LEU A 81 -22.18 -1.24 6.77
CA LEU A 81 -21.43 -0.53 5.75
C LEU A 81 -21.35 -1.34 4.46
N THR A 82 -21.43 -0.65 3.32
CA THR A 82 -21.30 -1.26 2.00
C THR A 82 -20.39 -0.41 1.10
N VAL A 83 -19.42 -1.03 0.42
CA VAL A 83 -18.65 -0.37 -0.63
C VAL A 83 -19.53 -0.23 -1.85
N GLU A 84 -19.81 1.00 -2.30
CA GLU A 84 -20.52 1.26 -3.53
C GLU A 84 -19.59 1.37 -4.74
N GLU A 85 -18.43 2.02 -4.54
CA GLU A 85 -17.49 2.30 -5.62
C GLU A 85 -16.07 2.47 -5.07
N ILE A 86 -15.09 2.00 -5.82
CA ILE A 86 -13.68 2.33 -5.61
C ILE A 86 -13.18 2.96 -6.91
N THR A 87 -12.72 4.20 -6.83
CA THR A 87 -12.21 4.97 -7.96
C THR A 87 -10.69 5.06 -7.85
N TYR A 88 -10.01 4.47 -8.82
CA TYR A 88 -8.56 4.58 -8.99
C TYR A 88 -8.23 5.73 -9.94
N PRO A 89 -7.03 6.33 -9.87
CA PRO A 89 -6.60 7.35 -10.82
C PRO A 89 -6.40 6.77 -12.22
N GLU A 90 -6.32 7.62 -13.24
CA GLU A 90 -5.89 7.20 -14.56
C GLU A 90 -4.44 6.71 -14.51
N SER A 91 -4.17 5.57 -15.14
CA SER A 91 -2.83 5.02 -15.24
C SER A 91 -2.01 5.75 -16.30
N THR A 92 -0.70 5.85 -16.09
CA THR A 92 0.28 6.32 -17.06
C THR A 92 1.02 5.15 -17.72
N ASP A 93 1.60 5.40 -18.89
CA ASP A 93 2.38 4.41 -19.62
C ASP A 93 3.84 4.50 -19.18
N PHE A 94 4.38 3.39 -18.69
CA PHE A 94 5.76 3.27 -18.26
C PHE A 94 6.46 2.11 -19.00
N LEU A 95 7.53 2.42 -19.75
CA LEU A 95 8.32 1.41 -20.47
C LEU A 95 9.49 0.97 -19.59
N LEU A 96 9.42 -0.28 -19.12
CA LEU A 96 10.49 -0.93 -18.38
C LEU A 96 11.63 -1.28 -19.34
N GLU A 97 12.89 -1.20 -18.89
CA GLU A 97 14.06 -1.60 -19.69
C GLU A 97 13.90 -3.06 -20.16
N ASP A 98 14.19 -3.32 -21.43
CA ASP A 98 14.06 -4.65 -22.08
C ASP A 98 12.61 -5.19 -22.24
N TRP A 99 11.57 -4.36 -22.03
CA TRP A 99 10.19 -4.71 -22.34
C TRP A 99 9.72 -4.09 -23.67
N ASP A 100 8.97 -4.87 -24.45
CA ASP A 100 8.45 -4.41 -25.75
C ASP A 100 7.19 -3.52 -25.63
N GLU A 101 6.41 -3.70 -24.56
CA GLU A 101 5.15 -2.99 -24.33
C GLU A 101 5.17 -2.21 -23.00
N PRO A 102 4.57 -1.02 -22.95
CA PRO A 102 4.52 -0.24 -21.72
C PRO A 102 3.59 -0.87 -20.69
N LEU A 103 3.99 -0.82 -19.44
CA LEU A 103 3.17 -1.12 -18.28
C LEU A 103 2.17 0.02 -18.02
N ALA A 104 0.97 -0.31 -17.54
CA ALA A 104 0.04 0.65 -16.98
C ALA A 104 0.34 0.80 -15.49
N VAL A 105 0.79 1.99 -15.08
CA VAL A 105 1.26 2.24 -13.71
C VAL A 105 0.60 3.45 -13.08
N PHE A 106 0.64 3.54 -11.77
CA PHE A 106 0.43 4.76 -11.01
C PHE A 106 1.78 5.34 -10.63
N ASP A 107 1.93 6.66 -10.82
CA ASP A 107 3.14 7.40 -10.52
C ASP A 107 3.35 7.52 -8.99
N HIS A 108 4.39 8.25 -8.61
CA HIS A 108 4.87 8.29 -7.24
C HIS A 108 3.86 8.89 -6.23
N GLU A 109 2.95 9.74 -6.65
CA GLU A 109 1.85 10.26 -5.83
C GLU A 109 0.50 10.02 -6.52
N PHE A 110 -0.43 9.41 -5.81
CA PHE A 110 -1.79 9.22 -6.32
C PHE A 110 -2.80 9.05 -5.19
N THR A 111 -4.08 9.11 -5.56
CA THR A 111 -5.20 9.01 -4.62
C THR A 111 -6.21 7.98 -5.10
N ILE A 112 -6.72 7.17 -4.17
CA ILE A 112 -7.83 6.24 -4.37
C ILE A 112 -9.00 6.74 -3.55
N GLU A 113 -10.17 6.89 -4.18
CA GLU A 113 -11.41 7.29 -3.51
C GLU A 113 -12.34 6.09 -3.37
N VAL A 114 -13.01 6.01 -2.22
CA VAL A 114 -13.94 4.93 -1.92
C VAL A 114 -15.23 5.50 -1.39
N ARG A 115 -16.34 5.25 -2.10
CA ARG A 115 -17.67 5.59 -1.63
C ARG A 115 -18.28 4.44 -0.85
N LEU A 116 -18.57 4.70 0.43
CA LEU A 116 -19.28 3.79 1.31
C LEU A 116 -20.71 4.29 1.54
N ALA A 117 -21.67 3.39 1.51
CA ALA A 117 -23.00 3.61 2.03
C ALA A 117 -23.05 3.17 3.49
N LEU A 118 -23.65 4.01 4.36
CA LEU A 118 -23.94 3.71 5.75
C LEU A 118 -25.44 3.41 5.88
N ASP A 119 -25.77 2.29 6.52
CA ASP A 119 -27.16 1.94 6.80
C ASP A 119 -27.83 2.98 7.70
N SER A 120 -29.12 3.20 7.51
CA SER A 120 -29.87 4.22 8.27
C SER A 120 -30.07 3.85 9.75
N ASP A 121 -29.93 2.59 10.10
CA ASP A 121 -30.00 2.04 11.45
C ASP A 121 -28.63 1.81 12.09
N LEU A 122 -27.55 2.23 11.42
CA LEU A 122 -26.22 2.20 12.00
C LEU A 122 -26.17 2.99 13.30
N ALA A 123 -25.72 2.34 14.38
CA ALA A 123 -25.64 2.97 15.68
C ALA A 123 -24.63 4.12 15.68
N PRO A 124 -24.98 5.28 16.31
CA PRO A 124 -24.01 6.37 16.46
C PRO A 124 -22.80 5.95 17.30
N GLY A 125 -21.63 6.48 16.96
CA GLY A 125 -20.37 6.24 17.65
C GLY A 125 -19.18 6.12 16.72
N GLU A 126 -18.04 5.70 17.27
CA GLU A 126 -16.82 5.45 16.50
C GLU A 126 -16.98 4.19 15.65
N VAL A 127 -16.72 4.33 14.36
CA VAL A 127 -16.67 3.23 13.38
C VAL A 127 -15.25 3.16 12.80
N VAL A 128 -14.67 1.97 12.85
CA VAL A 128 -13.35 1.69 12.31
C VAL A 128 -13.52 0.84 11.04
N VAL A 129 -12.90 1.28 9.93
CA VAL A 129 -12.95 0.61 8.64
C VAL A 129 -11.55 0.10 8.29
N PRO A 130 -11.23 -1.16 8.59
CA PRO A 130 -9.96 -1.77 8.20
C PRO A 130 -9.90 -2.03 6.69
N GLY A 131 -8.79 -1.66 6.08
CA GLY A 131 -8.46 -1.92 4.69
C GLY A 131 -7.11 -2.61 4.51
N SER A 132 -6.88 -3.10 3.31
CA SER A 132 -5.67 -3.76 2.89
C SER A 132 -5.28 -3.29 1.50
N PHE A 133 -4.11 -2.69 1.38
CA PHE A 133 -3.56 -2.15 0.14
C PHE A 133 -2.48 -3.10 -0.40
N LEU A 134 -2.82 -3.87 -1.44
CA LEU A 134 -1.90 -4.70 -2.20
C LEU A 134 -1.32 -3.88 -3.34
N TYR A 135 0.00 -3.93 -3.54
CA TYR A 135 0.68 -3.26 -4.64
C TYR A 135 1.97 -3.98 -5.04
N GLN A 136 2.38 -3.82 -6.29
CA GLN A 136 3.66 -4.25 -6.80
C GLN A 136 4.46 -3.05 -7.28
N ALA A 137 5.52 -2.71 -6.54
CA ALA A 137 6.43 -1.62 -6.87
C ALA A 137 7.41 -2.04 -7.96
N CYS A 138 7.73 -1.12 -8.86
CA CYS A 138 8.75 -1.29 -9.92
C CYS A 138 9.65 -0.05 -9.96
N ASP A 139 10.94 -0.25 -10.26
CA ASP A 139 11.86 0.80 -10.68
C ASP A 139 12.02 0.76 -12.22
N ASP A 140 13.04 1.40 -12.77
CA ASP A 140 13.31 1.45 -14.21
C ASP A 140 13.79 0.12 -14.82
N ARG A 141 14.09 -0.89 -14.00
CA ARG A 141 14.71 -2.15 -14.41
C ARG A 141 13.93 -3.39 -14.03
N LEU A 142 13.27 -3.38 -12.88
CA LEU A 142 12.60 -4.57 -12.37
C LEU A 142 11.38 -4.23 -11.51
N CYS A 143 10.46 -5.20 -11.42
CA CYS A 143 9.38 -5.17 -10.46
C CYS A 143 9.75 -5.99 -9.22
N PHE A 144 9.54 -5.41 -8.05
CA PHE A 144 9.77 -6.06 -6.76
C PHE A 144 8.64 -7.07 -6.45
N PRO A 145 8.84 -7.98 -5.50
CA PRO A 145 7.75 -8.81 -5.01
C PRO A 145 6.57 -7.96 -4.49
N PRO A 146 5.32 -8.41 -4.67
CA PRO A 146 4.16 -7.65 -4.19
C PRO A 146 4.18 -7.50 -2.68
N LYS A 147 3.63 -6.39 -2.21
CA LYS A 147 3.44 -6.06 -0.79
C LYS A 147 1.98 -5.84 -0.49
N THR A 148 1.61 -6.15 0.75
CA THR A 148 0.32 -5.78 1.33
C THR A 148 0.57 -4.92 2.56
N ALA A 149 -0.03 -3.73 2.59
CA ALA A 149 0.00 -2.81 3.72
C ALA A 149 -1.40 -2.68 4.33
N ALA A 150 -1.49 -2.72 5.65
CA ALA A 150 -2.74 -2.43 6.36
C ALA A 150 -2.98 -0.92 6.38
N VAL A 151 -4.24 -0.54 6.25
CA VAL A 151 -4.72 0.84 6.35
C VAL A 151 -6.02 0.86 7.15
N GLU A 152 -6.32 1.96 7.83
CA GLU A 152 -7.50 2.04 8.68
C GLU A 152 -8.06 3.45 8.66
N TRP A 153 -9.36 3.58 8.45
CA TRP A 153 -10.11 4.83 8.62
C TRP A 153 -10.91 4.78 9.90
N ARG A 154 -10.97 5.90 10.61
CA ARG A 154 -11.78 6.08 11.81
C ARG A 154 -12.72 7.24 11.61
N MET A 155 -14.00 7.04 11.89
CA MET A 155 -15.04 8.06 11.77
C MET A 155 -16.01 8.02 12.93
N ASP A 156 -16.45 9.20 13.35
CA ASP A 156 -17.55 9.33 14.31
C ASP A 156 -18.86 9.49 13.55
N VAL A 157 -19.76 8.52 13.70
CA VAL A 157 -21.07 8.52 13.05
C VAL A 157 -22.11 9.10 13.98
N GLU A 158 -22.85 10.11 13.48
CA GLU A 158 -24.04 10.66 14.15
C GLU A 158 -25.30 9.86 13.76
N ALA A 159 -26.34 9.96 14.57
CA ALA A 159 -27.64 9.38 14.25
C ALA A 159 -28.20 9.90 12.91
N ALA A 160 -28.97 9.07 12.22
CA ALA A 160 -29.75 9.50 11.06
C ALA A 160 -30.67 10.67 11.42
N LEU A 161 -30.90 11.60 10.48
CA LEU A 161 -31.89 12.66 10.66
C LEU A 161 -33.28 12.04 10.67
N THR A 162 -34.01 12.27 11.73
CA THR A 162 -35.44 11.90 11.81
C THR A 162 -36.23 12.77 10.84
N PRO A 163 -37.12 12.21 10.00
CA PRO A 163 -37.95 12.99 9.06
C PRO A 163 -38.94 13.90 9.75
#